data_36f1a9abfb0595fb3ed05162d85c5d44
#
_entry.id   36f1a9abfb0595fb3ed05162d85c5d44
#
_cell.length_a   1.000
_cell.length_b   1.000
_cell.length_c   1.000
_cell.angle_alpha   90.00
_cell.angle_beta   90.00
_cell.angle_gamma   90.00
#
_symmetry.space_group_name_H-M   'P 1'
#
loop_
_entity.id
_entity.type
_entity.pdbx_description
1 polymer ?
#
loop_
_entity_poly.entity_id
_entity_poly.type
_entity_poly.pdbx_seq_one_letter_code
_entity_poly.pdbx_strand_id
1 'polypeptide(L)'
;MIQKMEPAIAISLHYNALPDDGDAINTQGVAAFWYHSQAQNLAAFLHDYLVKKLDRPSYGVFWNNLALTRPTAAPSILLELGFMINPLEFEWITNPQAQQKLALALADGITEWFGQNREPIANNH
;
A
#
# COMPACT_ATOMS: atom_id res chain seq x y z
N MET A 1 12.76 -14.93 -1.31
CA MET A 1 11.51 -15.57 -0.93
C MET A 1 10.38 -15.28 -1.90
N ILE A 2 10.12 -14.00 -2.17
CA ILE A 2 9.05 -13.62 -3.10
C ILE A 2 9.24 -14.27 -4.47
N GLN A 3 10.47 -14.25 -4.99
CA GLN A 3 10.76 -14.85 -6.31
C GLN A 3 10.49 -16.34 -6.34
N LYS A 4 10.73 -17.04 -5.23
CA LYS A 4 10.51 -18.49 -5.18
C LYS A 4 9.05 -18.86 -5.01
N MET A 5 8.25 -17.98 -4.43
CA MET A 5 6.84 -18.25 -4.17
C MET A 5 5.96 -17.97 -5.38
N GLU A 6 6.49 -17.25 -6.37
CA GLU A 6 5.76 -16.90 -7.61
C GLU A 6 4.37 -16.33 -7.33
N PRO A 7 4.23 -15.34 -6.46
CA PRO A 7 2.91 -14.77 -6.16
C PRO A 7 2.39 -13.93 -7.32
N ALA A 8 1.09 -13.70 -7.35
CA ALA A 8 0.47 -12.80 -8.34
C ALA A 8 0.81 -11.34 -8.07
N ILE A 9 0.90 -10.95 -6.80
CA ILE A 9 1.37 -9.63 -6.35
C ILE A 9 2.12 -9.81 -5.04
N ALA A 10 2.90 -8.80 -4.67
CA ALA A 10 3.56 -8.77 -3.37
C ALA A 10 3.34 -7.40 -2.73
N ILE A 11 2.83 -7.39 -1.51
CA ILE A 11 2.57 -6.17 -0.76
C ILE A 11 3.28 -6.27 0.58
N SER A 12 4.13 -5.30 0.86
CA SER A 12 4.78 -5.17 2.16
C SER A 12 4.08 -4.06 2.93
N LEU A 13 3.72 -4.33 4.18
CA LEU A 13 2.99 -3.39 5.02
C LEU A 13 3.90 -2.88 6.12
N HIS A 14 3.99 -1.57 6.24
CA HIS A 14 4.84 -0.92 7.22
C HIS A 14 4.14 0.29 7.82
N TYR A 15 4.67 0.77 8.94
CA TYR A 15 4.34 2.08 9.46
C TYR A 15 5.52 3.00 9.18
N ASN A 16 5.22 4.21 8.78
CA ASN A 16 6.23 5.16 8.33
C ASN A 16 6.95 5.82 9.51
N ALA A 17 8.18 6.24 9.26
CA ALA A 17 9.00 6.92 10.23
C ALA A 17 9.48 8.25 9.66
N LEU A 18 9.79 9.20 10.54
CA LEU A 18 10.34 10.48 10.14
C LEU A 18 11.79 10.58 10.61
N PRO A 19 12.62 11.38 9.91
CA PRO A 19 13.92 11.74 10.46
C PRO A 19 13.74 12.54 11.76
N ASP A 20 14.80 12.63 12.57
CA ASP A 20 14.73 13.27 13.88
C ASP A 20 14.23 14.72 13.82
N ASP A 21 14.48 15.43 12.73
CA ASP A 21 14.04 16.80 12.55
C ASP A 21 12.71 16.89 11.79
N GLY A 22 12.02 15.79 11.58
CA GLY A 22 10.74 15.79 10.88
C GLY A 22 9.60 16.38 11.70
N ASP A 23 8.57 16.84 11.01
CA ASP A 23 7.40 17.45 11.64
C ASP A 23 6.38 16.37 11.99
N ALA A 24 6.51 15.82 13.19
CA ALA A 24 5.65 14.71 13.63
C ALA A 24 4.18 15.10 13.76
N ILE A 25 3.89 16.37 14.03
CA ILE A 25 2.52 16.81 14.28
C ILE A 25 1.75 16.97 12.96
N ASN A 26 2.42 17.45 11.92
CA ASN A 26 1.76 17.77 10.67
C ASN A 26 2.00 16.71 9.55
N THR A 27 2.79 15.69 9.84
CA THR A 27 3.07 14.65 8.84
C THR A 27 2.19 13.44 9.12
N GLN A 28 1.35 13.09 8.14
CA GLN A 28 0.41 11.99 8.31
C GLN A 28 -0.01 11.44 6.95
N GLY A 29 -0.61 10.28 6.97
CA GLY A 29 -1.26 9.74 5.80
C GLY A 29 -0.69 8.42 5.29
N VAL A 30 -1.45 7.81 4.39
CA VAL A 30 -1.08 6.57 3.72
C VAL A 30 -0.15 6.90 2.57
N ALA A 31 0.91 6.14 2.43
CA ALA A 31 1.83 6.25 1.30
C ALA A 31 1.99 4.92 0.61
N ALA A 32 2.26 4.94 -0.69
CA ALA A 32 2.57 3.74 -1.45
C ALA A 32 3.82 3.98 -2.28
N PHE A 33 4.68 2.96 -2.33
CA PHE A 33 5.94 3.03 -3.06
C PHE A 33 6.03 1.91 -4.07
N TRP A 34 6.55 2.24 -5.26
CA TRP A 34 6.78 1.29 -6.33
C TRP A 34 8.15 1.55 -6.96
N TYR A 35 8.71 0.56 -7.63
CA TYR A 35 9.97 0.70 -8.35
C TYR A 35 9.82 0.31 -9.82
N HIS A 36 9.33 -0.90 -10.09
CA HIS A 36 9.10 -1.34 -11.46
C HIS A 36 7.78 -0.83 -11.97
N SER A 37 7.73 -0.39 -13.23
CA SER A 37 6.53 0.18 -13.81
C SER A 37 5.33 -0.75 -13.76
N GLN A 38 5.54 -2.06 -13.76
CA GLN A 38 4.45 -3.02 -13.63
C GLN A 38 3.70 -2.90 -12.31
N ALA A 39 4.32 -2.32 -11.28
CA ALA A 39 3.72 -2.15 -9.96
C ALA A 39 3.07 -0.79 -9.76
N GLN A 40 3.27 0.15 -10.68
CA GLN A 40 2.79 1.53 -10.50
C GLN A 40 1.27 1.59 -10.34
N ASN A 41 0.55 0.89 -11.19
CA ASN A 41 -0.90 0.88 -11.16
C ASN A 41 -1.43 0.30 -9.84
N LEU A 42 -0.82 -0.78 -9.37
CA LEU A 42 -1.20 -1.40 -8.09
C LEU A 42 -0.98 -0.42 -6.93
N ALA A 43 0.16 0.25 -6.90
CA ALA A 43 0.48 1.21 -5.84
C ALA A 43 -0.54 2.37 -5.81
N ALA A 44 -0.80 2.96 -6.97
CA ALA A 44 -1.74 4.07 -7.06
C ALA A 44 -3.16 3.62 -6.69
N PHE A 45 -3.59 2.48 -7.19
CA PHE A 45 -4.94 1.98 -6.94
C PHE A 45 -5.17 1.70 -5.45
N LEU A 46 -4.27 0.96 -4.82
CA LEU A 46 -4.45 0.61 -3.40
C LEU A 46 -4.32 1.83 -2.49
N HIS A 47 -3.39 2.74 -2.80
CA HIS A 47 -3.29 3.99 -2.06
C HIS A 47 -4.63 4.76 -2.11
N ASP A 48 -5.14 4.98 -3.32
CA ASP A 48 -6.36 5.76 -3.49
C ASP A 48 -7.56 5.06 -2.85
N TYR A 49 -7.63 3.74 -2.98
CA TYR A 49 -8.69 2.94 -2.39
C TYR A 49 -8.70 3.07 -0.87
N LEU A 50 -7.54 2.92 -0.23
CA LEU A 50 -7.45 2.99 1.22
C LEU A 50 -7.74 4.40 1.76
N VAL A 51 -7.22 5.42 1.09
CA VAL A 51 -7.47 6.81 1.48
C VAL A 51 -8.98 7.10 1.46
N LYS A 52 -9.64 6.69 0.40
CA LYS A 52 -11.07 6.96 0.24
C LYS A 52 -11.91 6.09 1.17
N LYS A 53 -11.64 4.80 1.21
CA LYS A 53 -12.47 3.85 1.95
C LYS A 53 -12.36 4.05 3.45
N LEU A 54 -11.19 4.41 3.94
CA LEU A 54 -10.94 4.58 5.37
C LEU A 54 -11.04 6.04 5.82
N ASP A 55 -11.29 6.95 4.88
CA ASP A 55 -11.32 8.39 5.16
C ASP A 55 -10.04 8.82 5.87
N ARG A 56 -8.91 8.40 5.34
CA ARG A 56 -7.60 8.72 5.90
C ARG A 56 -6.88 9.72 5.00
N PRO A 57 -5.99 10.54 5.58
CA PRO A 57 -5.20 11.45 4.76
C PRO A 57 -4.23 10.69 3.87
N SER A 58 -3.80 11.33 2.81
CA SER A 58 -2.81 10.80 1.88
C SER A 58 -1.45 11.45 2.13
N TYR A 59 -0.40 10.64 2.20
CA TYR A 59 0.96 11.15 2.14
C TYR A 59 1.45 11.18 0.69
N GLY A 60 1.07 10.19 -0.09
CA GLY A 60 1.34 10.19 -1.52
C GLY A 60 1.70 8.82 -2.10
N VAL A 61 1.93 8.82 -3.41
CA VAL A 61 2.41 7.64 -4.14
C VAL A 61 3.75 8.02 -4.75
N PHE A 62 4.78 7.20 -4.51
CA PHE A 62 6.14 7.56 -4.86
C PHE A 62 6.88 6.44 -5.58
N TRP A 63 7.72 6.81 -6.54
CA TRP A 63 8.72 5.91 -7.07
C TRP A 63 9.93 5.91 -6.12
N ASN A 64 10.41 4.72 -5.77
CA ASN A 64 11.59 4.62 -4.93
C ASN A 64 12.25 3.25 -5.09
N ASN A 65 13.57 3.23 -5.08
CA ASN A 65 14.34 2.00 -5.19
C ASN A 65 14.53 1.39 -3.80
N LEU A 66 13.55 0.60 -3.39
CA LEU A 66 13.57 -0.06 -2.10
C LEU A 66 13.73 -1.58 -2.30
N ALA A 67 14.37 -2.24 -1.34
CA ALA A 67 14.57 -3.69 -1.44
C ALA A 67 13.25 -4.44 -1.60
N LEU A 68 12.19 -3.98 -0.94
CA LEU A 68 10.88 -4.63 -0.97
C LEU A 68 10.12 -4.37 -2.28
N THR A 69 10.52 -3.37 -3.07
CA THR A 69 9.86 -3.05 -4.34
C THR A 69 10.64 -3.54 -5.56
N ARG A 70 11.86 -4.05 -5.38
CA ARG A 70 12.72 -4.48 -6.48
C ARG A 70 12.40 -5.82 -7.12
N PRO A 71 11.74 -6.80 -6.46
CA PRO A 71 11.47 -8.08 -7.11
C PRO A 71 10.65 -7.91 -8.39
N THR A 72 10.95 -8.73 -9.41
CA THR A 72 10.31 -8.64 -10.72
C THR A 72 9.38 -9.80 -11.04
N ALA A 73 9.35 -10.83 -10.19
CA ALA A 73 8.49 -12.00 -10.42
C ALA A 73 7.01 -11.64 -10.32
N ALA A 74 6.69 -10.55 -9.61
CA ALA A 74 5.33 -10.08 -9.46
C ALA A 74 5.35 -8.57 -9.22
N PRO A 75 4.27 -7.83 -9.52
CA PRO A 75 4.16 -6.44 -9.07
C PRO A 75 4.34 -6.38 -7.56
N SER A 76 5.33 -5.59 -7.12
CA SER A 76 5.71 -5.51 -5.71
C SER A 76 5.64 -4.06 -5.26
N ILE A 77 4.91 -3.81 -4.17
CA ILE A 77 4.77 -2.46 -3.62
C ILE A 77 5.00 -2.48 -2.12
N LEU A 78 5.30 -1.31 -1.58
CA LEU A 78 5.36 -1.08 -0.15
C LEU A 78 4.26 -0.09 0.20
N LEU A 79 3.39 -0.46 1.14
CA LEU A 79 2.39 0.43 1.70
C LEU A 79 2.83 0.87 3.08
N GLU A 80 2.89 2.18 3.29
CA GLU A 80 3.12 2.77 4.60
C GLU A 80 1.77 3.26 5.11
N LEU A 81 1.30 2.69 6.20
CA LEU A 81 -0.09 2.84 6.62
C LEU A 81 -0.33 4.00 7.57
N GLY A 82 0.68 4.78 7.83
CA GLY A 82 0.61 5.95 8.70
C GLY A 82 1.92 6.16 9.43
N PHE A 83 2.03 7.29 10.12
CA PHE A 83 3.24 7.66 10.86
C PHE A 83 3.02 7.41 12.34
N MET A 84 3.71 6.43 12.91
CA MET A 84 3.53 6.09 14.33
C MET A 84 3.89 7.24 15.26
N ILE A 85 4.77 8.13 14.83
CA ILE A 85 5.19 9.26 15.66
C ILE A 85 4.15 10.38 15.70
N ASN A 86 3.19 10.38 14.78
CA ASN A 86 2.11 11.37 14.79
C ASN A 86 1.05 10.92 15.80
N PRO A 87 0.70 11.75 16.80
CA PRO A 87 -0.22 11.33 17.87
C PRO A 87 -1.58 10.87 17.37
N LEU A 88 -2.14 11.53 16.37
CA LEU A 88 -3.45 11.16 15.85
C LEU A 88 -3.37 9.86 15.06
N GLU A 89 -2.31 9.67 14.27
CA GLU A 89 -2.12 8.43 13.54
C GLU A 89 -1.83 7.27 14.47
N PHE A 90 -1.04 7.49 15.52
CA PHE A 90 -0.75 6.45 16.50
C PHE A 90 -2.04 5.95 17.15
N GLU A 91 -2.94 6.85 17.50
CA GLU A 91 -4.22 6.49 18.08
C GLU A 91 -5.03 5.62 17.13
N TRP A 92 -5.05 5.96 15.84
CA TRP A 92 -5.75 5.18 14.83
C TRP A 92 -5.06 3.83 14.60
N ILE A 93 -3.73 3.84 14.46
CA ILE A 93 -2.95 2.63 14.19
C ILE A 93 -3.13 1.58 15.28
N THR A 94 -3.22 2.01 16.54
CA THR A 94 -3.31 1.10 17.68
C THR A 94 -4.74 0.71 18.05
N ASN A 95 -5.73 1.27 17.35
CA ASN A 95 -7.13 0.98 17.63
C ASN A 95 -7.53 -0.36 16.99
N PRO A 96 -7.99 -1.35 17.75
CA PRO A 96 -8.33 -2.67 17.18
C PRO A 96 -9.43 -2.63 16.12
N GLN A 97 -10.40 -1.75 16.28
CA GLN A 97 -11.48 -1.62 15.29
C GLN A 97 -10.96 -1.01 14.00
N ALA A 98 -10.06 -0.03 14.09
CA ALA A 98 -9.44 0.56 12.91
C ALA A 98 -8.56 -0.45 12.19
N GLN A 99 -7.85 -1.30 12.93
CA GLN A 99 -7.04 -2.37 12.35
C GLN A 99 -7.91 -3.35 11.55
N GLN A 100 -9.07 -3.70 12.08
CA GLN A 100 -9.99 -4.59 11.39
C GLN A 100 -10.56 -3.94 10.12
N LYS A 101 -10.92 -2.68 10.19
CA LYS A 101 -11.40 -1.95 9.02
C LYS A 101 -10.32 -1.85 7.94
N LEU A 102 -9.07 -1.62 8.35
CA LEU A 102 -7.96 -1.59 7.42
C LEU A 102 -7.78 -2.93 6.73
N ALA A 103 -7.81 -4.02 7.48
CA ALA A 103 -7.65 -5.36 6.92
C ALA A 103 -8.75 -5.68 5.90
N LEU A 104 -9.99 -5.34 6.21
CA LEU A 104 -11.10 -5.55 5.30
C LEU A 104 -10.99 -4.66 4.06
N ALA A 105 -10.65 -3.39 4.22
CA ALA A 105 -10.50 -2.48 3.11
C ALA A 105 -9.35 -2.91 2.18
N LEU A 106 -8.25 -3.38 2.75
CA LEU A 106 -7.12 -3.86 1.96
C LEU A 106 -7.52 -5.11 1.16
N ALA A 107 -8.19 -6.06 1.80
CA ALA A 107 -8.66 -7.27 1.12
C ALA A 107 -9.62 -6.92 -0.01
N ASP A 108 -10.57 -6.03 0.23
CA ASP A 108 -11.53 -5.60 -0.78
C ASP A 108 -10.83 -4.85 -1.93
N GLY A 109 -9.87 -3.99 -1.60
CA GLY A 109 -9.11 -3.26 -2.61
C GLY A 109 -8.30 -4.19 -3.50
N ILE A 110 -7.65 -5.19 -2.93
CA ILE A 110 -6.90 -6.18 -3.68
C ILE A 110 -7.83 -6.96 -4.61
N THR A 111 -8.97 -7.39 -4.11
CA THR A 111 -9.96 -8.11 -4.90
C THR A 111 -10.44 -7.28 -6.07
N GLU A 112 -10.74 -6.01 -5.81
CA GLU A 112 -11.21 -5.10 -6.84
C GLU A 112 -10.13 -4.83 -7.88
N TRP A 113 -8.88 -4.68 -7.46
CA TRP A 113 -7.77 -4.49 -8.39
C TRP A 113 -7.61 -5.70 -9.32
N PHE A 114 -7.66 -6.91 -8.78
CA PHE A 114 -7.60 -8.11 -9.62
C PHE A 114 -8.77 -8.18 -10.59
N GLY A 115 -9.96 -7.78 -10.17
CA GLY A 115 -11.12 -7.75 -11.04
C GLY A 115 -10.94 -6.84 -12.25
N GLN A 116 -10.23 -5.72 -12.07
CA GLN A 116 -9.98 -4.75 -13.13
C GLN A 116 -8.76 -5.10 -14.00
N ASN A 117 -7.83 -5.86 -13.48
CA ASN A 117 -6.53 -6.07 -14.13
C ASN A 117 -6.26 -7.50 -14.54
N ARG A 118 -7.25 -8.39 -14.45
CA ARG A 118 -7.04 -9.77 -14.90
C ARG A 118 -7.04 -9.84 -16.41
N GLU A 119 -6.36 -10.84 -16.93
CA GLU A 119 -6.32 -11.07 -18.35
C GLU A 119 -7.70 -11.39 -18.90
N PRO A 120 -8.03 -10.95 -20.10
CA PRO A 120 -9.28 -11.35 -20.72
C PRO A 120 -9.30 -12.87 -20.93
N ILE A 121 -10.50 -13.48 -20.82
CA ILE A 121 -10.62 -14.87 -21.01
C ILE A 121 -10.52 -15.20 -22.44
N ALA A 122 -10.12 -16.38 -22.66
CA ALA A 122 -9.78 -16.77 -23.97
C ALA A 122 -10.73 -16.62 -25.01
N ASN A 123 -11.74 -16.28 -24.80
CA ASN A 123 -12.59 -15.96 -25.74
C ASN A 123 -12.25 -14.91 -26.44
N ASN A 124 -11.44 -14.40 -25.98
CA ASN A 124 -11.04 -13.39 -26.58
C ASN A 124 -10.36 -13.76 -27.61
N HIS A 125 -10.44 -14.77 -27.90
CA HIS A 125 -9.88 -15.06 -28.99
C HIS A 125 -10.41 -15.84 -29.63
#